data_18e9a15697b266fec2dc6d8c23690b6f
#
_entry.id   18e9a15697b266fec2dc6d8c23690b6f
#
_cell.length_a   1.000
_cell.length_b   1.000
_cell.length_c   1.000
_cell.angle_alpha   90.00
_cell.angle_beta   90.00
_cell.angle_gamma   90.00
#
_symmetry.space_group_name_H-M   'P 1'
#
loop_
_entity.id
_entity.type
_entity.pdbx_description
1 polymer ?
#
loop_
_entity_poly.entity_id
_entity_poly.type
_entity_poly.pdbx_seq_one_letter_code
_entity_poly.pdbx_strand_id
1 'polypeptide(L)'
;MKYCLITFRSITPAQRAERLLHRRGYTCSLQRTPKWMEIQGCGYSLRILCSDAPSCIAFLNEEDIPYRKVYLLRESGVIEELSL
;
A
#
# COMPACT_ATOMS: atom_id res chain seq x y z
N MET A 1 -11.19 -4.69 -11.86
CA MET A 1 -10.04 -3.85 -11.48
C MET A 1 -9.10 -4.61 -10.58
N LYS A 2 -7.82 -4.43 -10.77
CA LYS A 2 -6.82 -5.04 -9.89
C LYS A 2 -6.38 -4.04 -8.84
N TYR A 3 -6.25 -4.52 -7.62
CA TYR A 3 -5.78 -3.70 -6.50
C TYR A 3 -4.44 -4.19 -6.02
N CYS A 4 -3.64 -3.25 -5.52
CA CYS A 4 -2.39 -3.52 -4.85
C CYS A 4 -2.46 -3.02 -3.42
N LEU A 5 -1.69 -3.65 -2.54
CA LEU A 5 -1.59 -3.26 -1.14
C LEU A 5 -0.15 -2.84 -0.85
N ILE A 6 0.00 -1.64 -0.29
CA ILE A 6 1.29 -1.17 0.21
C ILE A 6 1.25 -1.36 1.72
N THR A 7 2.17 -2.14 2.26
CA THR A 7 2.16 -2.46 3.69
C THR A 7 3.07 -1.54 4.49
N PHE A 8 2.66 -1.28 5.73
CA PHE A 8 3.36 -0.40 6.66
C PHE A 8 3.44 -1.05 8.03
N ARG A 9 4.54 -0.80 8.75
CA ARG A 9 4.72 -1.32 10.11
C ARG A 9 3.86 -0.60 11.13
N SER A 10 3.60 0.69 10.91
CA SER A 10 2.84 1.48 11.87
C SER A 10 1.86 2.39 11.16
N ILE A 11 0.92 2.94 11.92
CA ILE A 11 -0.13 3.76 11.36
C ILE A 11 0.38 5.13 10.88
N THR A 12 1.39 5.68 11.53
CA THR A 12 1.85 7.04 11.21
C THR A 12 2.31 7.18 9.76
N PRO A 13 3.26 6.37 9.27
CA PRO A 13 3.63 6.48 7.86
C PRO A 13 2.49 6.10 6.91
N ALA A 14 1.62 5.18 7.32
CA ALA A 14 0.47 4.80 6.51
C ALA A 14 -0.49 5.99 6.33
N GLN A 15 -0.76 6.74 7.39
CA GLN A 15 -1.61 7.93 7.31
C GLN A 15 -0.97 9.04 6.48
N ARG A 16 0.34 9.23 6.61
CA ARG A 16 1.06 10.21 5.80
C ARG A 16 0.97 9.85 4.32
N ALA A 17 1.14 8.58 4.01
CA ALA A 17 1.02 8.09 2.63
C ALA A 17 -0.38 8.31 2.08
N GLU A 18 -1.41 8.00 2.86
CA GLU A 18 -2.79 8.21 2.45
C GLU A 18 -3.05 9.67 2.10
N ARG A 19 -2.64 10.58 2.99
CA ARG A 19 -2.83 12.02 2.77
C ARG A 19 -2.09 12.51 1.53
N LEU A 20 -0.85 12.07 1.35
CA LEU A 20 -0.05 12.46 0.19
C LEU A 20 -0.72 12.01 -1.11
N LEU A 21 -1.12 10.75 -1.18
CA LEU A 21 -1.70 10.20 -2.40
C LEU A 21 -3.06 10.83 -2.71
N HIS A 22 -3.88 11.11 -1.69
CA HIS A 22 -5.14 11.83 -1.89
C HIS A 22 -4.91 13.22 -2.47
N ARG A 23 -3.91 13.94 -1.97
CA ARG A 23 -3.57 15.26 -2.49
C ARG A 23 -3.10 15.21 -3.94
N ARG A 24 -2.50 14.10 -4.35
CA ARG A 24 -2.04 13.90 -5.72
C ARG A 24 -3.14 13.35 -6.63
N GLY A 25 -4.34 13.19 -6.10
CA GLY A 25 -5.49 12.75 -6.90
C GLY A 25 -5.64 11.23 -7.03
N TYR A 26 -4.89 10.45 -6.27
CA TYR A 26 -5.00 8.99 -6.32
C TYR A 26 -6.07 8.49 -5.36
N THR A 27 -6.79 7.45 -5.80
CA THR A 27 -7.74 6.75 -4.94
C THR A 27 -6.97 5.74 -4.10
N CYS A 28 -7.08 5.86 -2.79
CA CYS A 28 -6.48 4.90 -1.89
C CYS A 28 -7.30 4.77 -0.62
N SER A 29 -7.16 3.63 0.05
CA SER A 29 -7.94 3.33 1.25
C SER A 29 -7.02 2.71 2.29
N LEU A 30 -6.91 3.39 3.44
CA LEU A 30 -6.13 2.88 4.58
C LEU A 30 -6.96 1.85 5.33
N GLN A 31 -6.35 0.70 5.63
CA GLN A 31 -7.01 -0.37 6.34
C GLN A 31 -6.02 -1.13 7.21
N ARG A 32 -6.54 -1.86 8.20
CA ARG A 32 -5.71 -2.81 8.92
C ARG A 32 -5.46 -4.00 8.01
N THR A 33 -4.21 -4.46 7.98
CA THR A 33 -3.87 -5.65 7.22
C THR A 33 -4.59 -6.85 7.86
N PRO A 34 -5.35 -7.64 7.10
CA PRO A 34 -5.98 -8.84 7.66
C PRO A 34 -4.94 -9.78 8.26
N LYS A 35 -5.29 -10.48 9.33
CA LYS A 35 -4.35 -11.37 10.03
C LYS A 35 -3.75 -12.42 9.09
N TRP A 36 -4.54 -12.94 8.17
CA TRP A 36 -4.06 -13.96 7.23
C TRP A 36 -3.06 -13.39 6.22
N MET A 37 -3.00 -12.07 6.07
CA MET A 37 -2.03 -11.38 5.21
C MET A 37 -0.88 -10.75 6.01
N GLU A 38 -1.00 -10.73 7.33
CA GLU A 38 -0.03 -10.05 8.16
C GLU A 38 1.32 -10.75 8.10
N ILE A 39 2.29 -10.09 7.52
CA ILE A 39 3.63 -10.62 7.34
C ILE A 39 4.60 -9.69 8.04
N GLN A 40 5.40 -10.25 8.96
CA GLN A 40 6.47 -9.50 9.64
C GLN A 40 6.00 -8.24 10.36
N GLY A 41 4.81 -8.29 10.95
CA GLY A 41 4.30 -7.19 11.78
C GLY A 41 3.80 -5.99 11.01
N CYS A 42 3.51 -6.12 9.72
CA CYS A 42 2.92 -5.04 8.93
C CYS A 42 1.42 -5.00 9.17
N GLY A 43 0.99 -4.26 10.21
CA GLY A 43 -0.41 -4.21 10.64
C GLY A 43 -1.30 -3.29 9.84
N TYR A 44 -0.76 -2.45 8.95
CA TYR A 44 -1.53 -1.47 8.19
C TYR A 44 -1.17 -1.54 6.72
N SER A 45 -2.15 -1.28 5.87
CA SER A 45 -1.91 -1.27 4.43
C SER A 45 -2.78 -0.22 3.73
N LEU A 46 -2.29 0.25 2.59
CA LEU A 46 -3.06 1.10 1.68
C LEU A 46 -3.44 0.29 0.47
N ARG A 47 -4.73 0.26 0.17
CA ARG A 47 -5.22 -0.33 -1.06
C ARG A 47 -5.25 0.74 -2.14
N ILE A 48 -4.60 0.45 -3.27
CA ILE A 48 -4.53 1.34 -4.42
C ILE A 48 -4.84 0.55 -5.68
N LEU A 49 -5.11 1.26 -6.77
CA LEU A 49 -5.23 0.61 -8.07
C LEU A 49 -3.84 0.19 -8.52
N CYS A 50 -3.71 -1.03 -9.06
CA CYS A 50 -2.42 -1.53 -9.51
C CYS A 50 -1.79 -0.66 -10.60
N SER A 51 -2.60 -0.06 -11.45
CA SER A 51 -2.10 0.86 -12.48
C SER A 51 -1.42 2.08 -11.89
N ASP A 52 -1.76 2.46 -10.66
CA ASP A 52 -1.18 3.61 -9.98
C ASP A 52 0.04 3.25 -9.14
N ALA A 53 0.30 1.97 -8.93
CA ALA A 53 1.33 1.53 -7.98
C ALA A 53 2.73 2.13 -8.25
N PRO A 54 3.25 2.12 -9.49
CA PRO A 54 4.58 2.71 -9.71
C PRO A 54 4.64 4.19 -9.35
N SER A 55 3.62 4.96 -9.71
CA SER A 55 3.57 6.38 -9.39
C SER A 55 3.44 6.62 -7.90
N CYS A 56 2.58 5.84 -7.22
CA CYS A 56 2.40 5.96 -5.78
C CYS A 56 3.71 5.67 -5.04
N ILE A 57 4.41 4.62 -5.42
CA ILE A 57 5.67 4.26 -4.77
C ILE A 57 6.72 5.36 -5.02
N ALA A 58 6.77 5.93 -6.22
CA ALA A 58 7.67 7.02 -6.54
C ALA A 58 7.42 8.22 -5.63
N PHE A 59 6.15 8.58 -5.39
CA PHE A 59 5.82 9.69 -4.51
C PHE A 59 6.19 9.40 -3.04
N LEU A 60 5.98 8.16 -2.58
CA LEU A 60 6.37 7.79 -1.22
C LEU A 60 7.88 7.91 -1.03
N ASN A 61 8.66 7.46 -2.01
CA ASN A 61 10.12 7.57 -1.96
C ASN A 61 10.57 9.03 -1.99
N GLU A 62 9.94 9.85 -2.82
CA GLU A 62 10.26 11.27 -2.94
C GLU A 62 10.04 12.01 -1.62
N GLU A 63 9.01 11.64 -0.86
CA GLU A 63 8.66 12.27 0.41
C GLU A 63 9.24 11.53 1.62
N ASP A 64 10.11 10.56 1.40
CA ASP A 64 10.75 9.77 2.45
C ASP A 64 9.75 9.10 3.40
N ILE A 65 8.62 8.63 2.86
CA ILE A 65 7.64 7.90 3.65
C ILE A 65 8.00 6.41 3.60
N PRO A 66 8.37 5.80 4.74
CA PRO A 66 8.76 4.39 4.74
C PRO A 66 7.57 3.46 4.54
N TYR A 67 7.73 2.46 3.68
CA TYR A 67 6.78 1.37 3.51
C TYR A 67 7.57 0.07 3.51
N ARG A 68 6.87 -1.06 3.58
CA ARG A 68 7.55 -2.37 3.62
C ARG A 68 7.52 -3.07 2.28
N LYS A 69 6.36 -3.53 1.88
CA LYS A 69 6.19 -4.36 0.68
C LYS A 69 4.98 -3.90 -0.11
N VAL A 70 4.95 -4.28 -1.37
CA VAL A 70 3.79 -4.06 -2.23
C VAL A 70 3.31 -5.42 -2.71
N TYR A 71 2.02 -5.68 -2.59
CA TYR A 71 1.42 -6.95 -3.00
C TYR A 71 0.32 -6.71 -4.02
N LEU A 72 0.24 -7.60 -4.99
CA LEU A 72 -0.93 -7.69 -5.87
C LEU A 72 -1.99 -8.52 -5.17
N LEU A 73 -3.20 -7.97 -5.06
CA LEU A 73 -4.33 -8.67 -4.47
C LEU A 73 -5.14 -9.30 -5.59
N ARG A 74 -5.14 -10.61 -5.67
CA ARG A 74 -5.90 -11.35 -6.67
C ARG A 74 -7.32 -11.64 -6.18
N GLU A 75 -8.25 -11.79 -7.11
CA GLU A 75 -9.65 -12.06 -6.79
C GLU A 75 -9.84 -13.31 -5.95
N SER A 76 -8.96 -14.31 -6.11
CA SER A 76 -8.99 -15.53 -5.32
C SER A 76 -8.57 -15.36 -3.88
N GLY A 77 -8.16 -14.14 -3.49
CA GLY A 77 -7.62 -13.88 -2.15
C GLY A 77 -6.13 -14.17 -2.02
N VAL A 78 -5.51 -14.66 -3.06
CA VAL A 78 -4.06 -14.90 -3.07
C VAL A 78 -3.35 -13.56 -3.25
N ILE A 79 -2.29 -13.33 -2.47
CA ILE A 79 -1.43 -12.15 -2.63
C ILE A 79 -0.14 -12.55 -3.30
N GLU A 80 0.42 -11.62 -4.06
CA GLU A 80 1.68 -11.82 -4.76
C GLU A 80 2.55 -10.60 -4.53
N GLU A 81 3.76 -10.83 -4.01
CA GLU A 81 4.68 -9.72 -3.78
C GLU A 81 5.17 -9.14 -5.11
N LEU A 82 5.15 -7.82 -5.21
CA LEU A 82 5.62 -7.11 -6.39
C LEU A 82 6.95 -6.42 -6.11
N SER A 83 7.83 -6.46 -7.09
CA SER A 83 9.09 -5.73 -7.06
C SER A 83 8.94 -4.50 -7.94
N LEU A 84 8.88 -3.34 -7.30
CA LEU A 84 8.68 -2.07 -8.01
C LEU A 84 9.89 -1.15 -7.94
#